data_9e469b7ee06c8ed109b286f4308d4008
#
_entry.id   9e469b7ee06c8ed109b286f4308d4008
#
_cell.length_a   1.000
_cell.length_b   1.000
_cell.length_c   1.000
_cell.angle_alpha   90.00
_cell.angle_beta   90.00
_cell.angle_gamma   90.00
#
_symmetry.space_group_name_H-M   'P 1'
#
loop_
_entity.id
_entity.type
_entity.pdbx_description
1 polymer ?
#
loop_
_entity_poly.entity_id
_entity_poly.type
_entity_poly.pdbx_seq_one_letter_code
_entity_poly.pdbx_strand_id
1 'polypeptide(L)'
;CHGNKKVFCYAKKYAAKEAFVKALGTGFRYGINFKNIEIKNDKLGKPFVKLDKILNLKIKKKYKIKKFNVFLSISDENKYAIANILITK
;
A
#
# COMPACT_ATOMS: atom_id res chain seq x y z
N CYS A 1 -11.63 5.80 -8.85
CA CYS A 1 -11.13 5.95 -10.23
C CYS A 1 -12.27 6.15 -11.20
N HIS A 2 -12.28 7.28 -11.89
CA HIS A 2 -13.40 7.66 -12.76
C HIS A 2 -12.89 8.19 -14.11
N GLY A 3 -13.67 7.94 -15.16
CA GLY A 3 -13.48 8.52 -16.49
C GLY A 3 -12.19 8.11 -17.17
N ASN A 4 -11.63 9.03 -17.96
CA ASN A 4 -10.46 8.76 -18.79
C ASN A 4 -9.18 8.52 -18.01
N LYS A 5 -9.18 8.83 -16.71
CA LYS A 5 -8.01 8.63 -15.85
C LYS A 5 -8.04 7.30 -15.12
N LYS A 6 -9.02 6.44 -15.42
CA LYS A 6 -9.22 5.18 -14.70
C LYS A 6 -8.00 4.27 -14.77
N VAL A 7 -7.42 4.07 -15.95
CA VAL A 7 -6.25 3.21 -16.14
C VAL A 7 -5.06 3.73 -15.32
N PHE A 8 -4.80 5.03 -15.38
CA PHE A 8 -3.71 5.64 -14.64
C PHE A 8 -3.91 5.55 -13.13
N CYS A 9 -5.17 5.70 -12.68
CA CYS A 9 -5.52 5.55 -11.27
C CYS A 9 -5.24 4.14 -10.78
N TYR A 10 -5.58 3.11 -11.57
CA TYR A 10 -5.28 1.73 -11.20
C TYR A 10 -3.79 1.48 -11.17
N ALA A 11 -3.03 2.05 -12.08
CA ALA A 11 -1.57 1.92 -12.10
C ALA A 11 -0.96 2.48 -10.82
N LYS A 12 -1.44 3.64 -10.35
CA LYS A 12 -0.98 4.21 -9.08
C LYS A 12 -1.28 3.29 -7.90
N LYS A 13 -2.49 2.76 -7.84
CA LYS A 13 -2.89 1.87 -6.75
C LYS A 13 -2.10 0.57 -6.77
N TYR A 14 -1.87 0.02 -7.95
CA TYR A 14 -1.08 -1.19 -8.10
C TYR A 14 0.37 -0.96 -7.65
N ALA A 15 0.97 0.15 -8.08
CA ALA A 15 2.33 0.50 -7.68
C ALA A 15 2.46 0.65 -6.16
N ALA A 16 1.45 1.25 -5.52
CA ALA A 16 1.44 1.40 -4.06
C ALA A 16 1.34 0.04 -3.36
N LYS A 17 0.50 -0.86 -3.86
CA LYS A 17 0.37 -2.21 -3.29
C LYS A 17 1.66 -3.00 -3.43
N GLU A 18 2.32 -2.93 -4.59
CA GLU A 18 3.60 -3.60 -4.80
C GLU A 18 4.69 -3.04 -3.89
N ALA A 19 4.74 -1.72 -3.75
CA ALA A 19 5.71 -1.09 -2.87
C ALA A 19 5.51 -1.54 -1.42
N PHE A 20 4.25 -1.69 -0.99
CA PHE A 20 3.94 -2.17 0.36
C PHE A 20 4.43 -3.60 0.57
N VAL A 21 4.15 -4.50 -0.38
CA VAL A 21 4.59 -5.88 -0.29
C VAL A 21 6.12 -5.98 -0.23
N LYS A 22 6.81 -5.20 -1.04
CA LYS A 22 8.27 -5.17 -1.01
C LYS A 22 8.81 -4.64 0.33
N ALA A 23 8.15 -3.63 0.90
CA ALA A 23 8.56 -3.08 2.20
C ALA A 23 8.41 -4.09 3.33
N LEU A 24 7.44 -5.00 3.23
CA LEU A 24 7.26 -6.06 4.22
C LEU A 24 8.33 -7.15 4.11
N GLY A 25 8.93 -7.29 2.94
CA GLY A 25 9.99 -8.27 2.72
C GLY A 25 9.49 -9.65 2.31
N THR A 26 10.43 -10.57 2.06
CA THR A 26 10.14 -11.88 1.50
C THR A 26 9.29 -12.78 2.39
N GLY A 27 9.32 -12.56 3.71
CA GLY A 27 8.54 -13.36 4.64
C GLY A 27 7.04 -13.30 4.45
N PHE A 28 6.55 -12.27 3.76
CA PHE A 28 5.13 -12.09 3.48
C PHE A 28 4.76 -12.35 2.03
N ARG A 29 5.72 -12.68 1.19
CA ARG A 29 5.53 -12.76 -0.27
C ARG A 29 4.40 -13.69 -0.69
N TYR A 30 4.27 -14.83 -0.03
CA TYR A 30 3.28 -15.83 -0.39
C TYR A 30 2.01 -15.78 0.46
N GLY A 31 2.01 -14.99 1.51
CA GLY A 31 0.88 -14.87 2.41
C GLY A 31 0.00 -13.66 2.19
N ILE A 32 0.29 -12.86 1.17
CA ILE A 32 -0.41 -11.61 0.92
C ILE A 32 -1.21 -11.69 -0.36
N ASN A 33 -2.50 -11.38 -0.23
CA ASN A 33 -3.36 -11.14 -1.37
C ASN A 33 -3.55 -9.63 -1.50
N PHE A 34 -3.43 -9.09 -2.70
CA PHE A 34 -3.62 -7.66 -2.94
C PHE A 34 -5.00 -7.16 -2.50
N LYS A 35 -5.98 -8.05 -2.37
CA LYS A 35 -7.31 -7.70 -1.83
C LYS A 35 -7.27 -7.30 -0.36
N ASN A 36 -6.24 -7.73 0.37
CA ASN A 36 -6.08 -7.39 1.78
C ASN A 36 -5.51 -5.98 1.98
N ILE A 37 -5.08 -5.34 0.89
CA ILE A 37 -4.46 -4.03 0.89
C ILE A 37 -5.33 -3.10 0.08
N GLU A 38 -5.79 -2.00 0.69
CA GLU A 38 -6.52 -0.97 -0.02
C GLU A 38 -5.73 0.33 -0.02
N ILE A 39 -5.75 1.01 -1.16
CA ILE A 39 -5.18 2.35 -1.26
C ILE A 39 -6.35 3.32 -1.34
N LYS A 40 -6.49 4.15 -0.33
CA LYS A 40 -7.57 5.12 -0.23
C LYS A 40 -7.02 6.53 -0.16
N ASN A 41 -7.89 7.51 -0.37
CA ASN A 41 -7.55 8.91 -0.21
C ASN A 41 -8.28 9.47 1.00
N ASP A 42 -7.59 10.32 1.78
CA ASP A 42 -8.23 11.00 2.89
C ASP A 42 -9.05 12.19 2.41
N LYS A 43 -9.59 12.98 3.34
CA LYS A 43 -10.43 14.14 3.01
C LYS A 43 -9.70 15.21 2.20
N LEU A 44 -8.38 15.28 2.33
CA LEU A 44 -7.56 16.21 1.60
C LEU A 44 -7.02 15.65 0.28
N GLY A 45 -7.43 14.42 -0.07
CA GLY A 45 -6.97 13.77 -1.27
C GLY A 45 -5.64 13.05 -1.14
N LYS A 46 -5.06 12.99 0.05
CA LYS A 46 -3.79 12.34 0.27
C LYS A 46 -3.96 10.83 0.32
N PRO A 47 -3.15 10.06 -0.43
CA PRO A 47 -3.26 8.60 -0.42
C PRO A 47 -2.74 7.99 0.87
N PHE A 48 -3.39 6.91 1.30
CA PHE A 48 -2.91 6.13 2.44
C PHE A 48 -3.25 4.65 2.24
N VAL A 49 -2.55 3.79 2.98
CA VAL A 49 -2.73 2.34 2.92
C VAL A 49 -3.68 1.92 4.03
N LYS A 50 -4.72 1.17 3.66
CA LYS A 50 -5.63 0.54 4.61
C LYS A 50 -5.49 -0.97 4.51
N LEU A 51 -5.21 -1.62 5.62
CA LEU A 51 -5.04 -3.07 5.69
C LEU A 51 -6.28 -3.68 6.33
N ASP A 52 -6.66 -4.90 5.90
CA ASP A 52 -7.71 -5.59 6.61
C ASP A 52 -7.16 -6.12 7.95
N LYS A 53 -8.09 -6.55 8.82
CA LYS A 53 -7.70 -7.00 10.16
C LYS A 53 -6.77 -8.20 10.14
N ILE A 54 -6.99 -9.11 9.21
CA ILE A 54 -6.21 -10.35 9.14
C ILE A 54 -4.75 -10.03 8.80
N LEU A 55 -4.53 -9.21 7.78
CA LEU A 55 -3.18 -8.83 7.38
C LEU A 55 -2.49 -8.00 8.46
N ASN A 56 -3.22 -7.08 9.07
CA ASN A 56 -2.70 -6.25 10.15
C ASN A 56 -2.19 -7.12 11.30
N LEU A 57 -2.99 -8.11 11.72
CA LEU A 57 -2.60 -9.03 12.80
C LEU A 57 -1.41 -9.89 12.39
N LYS A 58 -1.36 -10.36 11.15
CA LYS A 58 -0.22 -11.15 10.68
C LYS A 58 1.09 -10.37 10.73
N ILE A 59 1.05 -9.10 10.35
CA ILE A 59 2.24 -8.25 10.39
C ILE A 59 2.71 -8.05 11.83
N LYS A 60 1.79 -7.74 12.73
CA LYS A 60 2.12 -7.55 14.14
C LYS A 60 2.71 -8.80 14.77
N LYS A 61 2.16 -9.95 14.45
CA LYS A 61 2.62 -11.22 14.99
C LYS A 61 4.00 -11.58 14.44
N LYS A 62 4.22 -11.43 13.12
CA LYS A 62 5.47 -11.79 12.50
C LYS A 62 6.64 -10.96 13.02
N TYR A 63 6.46 -9.66 13.17
CA TYR A 63 7.52 -8.76 13.61
C TYR A 63 7.51 -8.54 15.13
N LYS A 64 6.60 -9.19 15.85
CA LYS A 64 6.50 -9.10 17.31
C LYS A 64 6.35 -7.66 17.79
N ILE A 65 5.49 -6.90 17.11
CA ILE A 65 5.22 -5.50 17.42
C ILE A 65 3.75 -5.32 17.75
N LYS A 66 3.44 -4.31 18.60
CA LYS A 66 2.06 -4.03 19.00
C LYS A 66 1.36 -3.09 18.03
N LYS A 67 2.09 -2.21 17.40
CA LYS A 67 1.57 -1.26 16.44
C LYS A 67 2.65 -0.86 15.44
N PHE A 68 2.22 -0.37 14.29
CA PHE A 68 3.13 0.14 13.28
C PHE A 68 2.42 1.21 12.47
N ASN A 69 3.20 2.03 11.78
CA ASN A 69 2.70 3.08 10.91
C ASN A 69 3.18 2.83 9.48
N VAL A 70 2.31 3.14 8.53
CA VAL A 70 2.63 3.03 7.11
C VAL A 70 2.50 4.42 6.49
N PHE A 71 3.57 4.89 5.87
CA PHE A 71 3.57 6.15 5.15
C PHE A 71 3.67 5.87 3.66
N LEU A 72 2.79 6.49 2.90
CA LEU A 72 2.70 6.31 1.45
C LEU A 72 2.88 7.64 0.75
N SER A 73 3.72 7.64 -0.27
CA SER A 73 3.89 8.78 -1.16
C SER A 73 3.82 8.27 -2.60
N ILE A 74 3.06 8.94 -3.44
CA ILE A 74 2.92 8.59 -4.86
C ILE A 74 3.29 9.79 -5.69
N SER A 75 4.20 9.60 -6.65
CA SER A 75 4.61 10.62 -7.61
C SER A 75 4.20 10.20 -9.01
N ASP A 76 3.71 11.17 -9.78
CA ASP A 76 3.36 10.97 -11.18
C ASP A 76 4.51 11.44 -12.05
N GLU A 77 5.05 10.54 -12.87
CA GLU A 77 6.14 10.85 -13.76
C GLU A 77 5.74 10.49 -15.20
N ASN A 78 5.36 11.49 -15.98
CA ASN A 78 4.99 11.31 -17.39
C ASN A 78 4.03 10.12 -17.61
N LYS A 79 4.59 8.96 -17.97
CA LYS A 79 3.81 7.78 -18.34
C LYS A 79 3.75 6.72 -17.26
N TYR A 80 4.28 6.97 -16.08
CA TYR A 80 4.29 5.98 -15.01
C TYR A 80 4.13 6.63 -13.64
N ALA A 81 3.77 5.83 -12.66
CA ALA A 81 3.63 6.25 -11.28
C ALA A 81 4.70 5.59 -10.42
N ILE A 82 5.25 6.36 -9.48
CA ILE A 82 6.22 5.86 -8.52
C ILE A 82 5.60 5.94 -7.14
N ALA A 83 5.58 4.82 -6.44
CA ALA A 83 5.08 4.77 -5.07
C ALA A 83 6.21 4.43 -4.11
N ASN A 84 6.26 5.16 -3.00
CA ASN A 84 7.23 4.91 -1.93
C ASN A 84 6.49 4.59 -0.66
N ILE A 85 6.94 3.54 0.03
CA ILE A 85 6.35 3.10 1.29
C ILE A 85 7.42 3.09 2.37
N LEU A 86 7.08 3.66 3.53
CA LEU A 86 7.90 3.59 4.73
C LEU A 86 7.04 2.99 5.84
N ILE A 87 7.53 1.91 6.45
CA ILE A 87 6.85 1.27 7.57
C ILE A 87 7.71 1.49 8.82
N THR A 88 7.11 2.06 9.85
CA THR A 88 7.81 2.34 11.11
C THR A 88 7.06 1.70 12.27
N LYS A 89 7.82 1.40 13.31
CA LYS A 89 7.23 0.87 14.55
C LYS A 89 6.62 1.96 15.39
#